data_0e3dae294d4cfc86b180f49e40ea257e
#
_entry.id   0e3dae294d4cfc86b180f49e40ea257e
#
_cell.length_a   1.000
_cell.length_b   1.000
_cell.length_c   1.000
_cell.angle_alpha   90.00
_cell.angle_beta   90.00
_cell.angle_gamma   90.00
#
_symmetry.space_group_name_H-M   'P 1'
#
loop_
_entity.id
_entity.type
_entity.pdbx_description
1 polymer ?
#
loop_
_entity_poly.entity_id
_entity_poly.type
_entity_poly.pdbx_seq_one_letter_code
_entity_poly.pdbx_strand_id
1 'polypeptide(L)'
;MGSSSAAVVGARTLATSPPAVAADDFVKDPSFFAEWSYSQPADIIPYIKATAKEGDPVSVLNAMDTFGVYYPMYKLGGEKGAMLAQIVKERAPTSSVEVGTFLGYSAIWTASNLPPNGRLTCVEFEPRHAFVARELVNYAGFGDVVEILEGAGSERVDDVKTRVGAGRVADMIFMDHCKECYLPDLKLMEAAGLVGDGTVVVADNVIYPGAPDFLEYVDTSRGRYKTTLLEAAFEYDQVWKKDWVPQRDALSYSVYVGGGGGDVS
;
A
#
# COMPACT_ATOMS: atom_id res chain seq x y z
N MET A 1 7.12 -49.22 35.61
CA MET A 1 7.71 -47.91 35.96
C MET A 1 8.43 -47.42 34.73
N GLY A 2 7.78 -46.63 33.93
CA GLY A 2 8.32 -46.04 32.67
C GLY A 2 8.19 -44.55 32.77
N SER A 3 9.29 -43.85 32.97
CA SER A 3 9.36 -42.40 32.99
C SER A 3 9.32 -41.84 31.56
N SER A 4 8.25 -41.17 31.21
CA SER A 4 8.11 -40.39 30.01
C SER A 4 8.91 -39.11 30.17
N SER A 5 10.00 -38.99 29.42
CA SER A 5 10.77 -37.73 29.30
C SER A 5 10.05 -36.82 28.29
N ALA A 6 9.32 -35.84 28.78
CA ALA A 6 8.80 -34.77 27.96
C ALA A 6 9.96 -33.85 27.55
N ALA A 7 10.25 -33.78 26.26
CA ALA A 7 11.17 -32.79 25.70
C ALA A 7 10.58 -31.41 25.92
N VAL A 8 11.21 -30.61 26.75
CA VAL A 8 10.95 -29.16 26.88
C VAL A 8 11.46 -28.51 25.62
N VAL A 9 10.55 -28.20 24.69
CA VAL A 9 10.83 -27.26 23.59
C VAL A 9 11.06 -25.91 24.24
N GLY A 10 12.34 -25.51 24.27
CA GLY A 10 12.73 -24.21 24.79
C GLY A 10 11.99 -23.09 24.06
N ALA A 11 11.10 -22.41 24.76
CA ALA A 11 10.55 -21.15 24.31
C ALA A 11 11.74 -20.19 24.08
N ARG A 12 12.04 -19.90 22.83
CA ARG A 12 12.86 -18.74 22.50
C ARG A 12 12.06 -17.55 23.04
N THR A 13 12.51 -16.98 24.13
CA THR A 13 12.12 -15.63 24.57
C THR A 13 12.48 -14.70 23.42
N LEU A 14 11.46 -14.29 22.66
CA LEU A 14 11.60 -13.19 21.72
C LEU A 14 12.13 -12.02 22.56
N ALA A 15 13.28 -11.48 22.15
CA ALA A 15 13.81 -10.28 22.77
C ALA A 15 12.69 -9.24 22.78
N THR A 16 12.34 -8.72 23.93
CA THR A 16 11.20 -7.81 24.15
C THR A 16 11.39 -6.44 23.51
N SER A 17 12.52 -6.23 22.83
CA SER A 17 12.78 -5.07 21.98
C SER A 17 13.81 -5.48 20.92
N PRO A 18 13.60 -5.16 19.66
CA PRO A 18 14.66 -5.25 18.66
C PRO A 18 15.84 -4.40 19.13
N PRO A 19 17.09 -4.77 18.78
CA PRO A 19 18.25 -3.98 19.14
C PRO A 19 18.02 -2.54 18.66
N ALA A 20 18.19 -1.58 19.56
CA ALA A 20 18.13 -0.18 19.21
C ALA A 20 19.24 0.09 18.18
N VAL A 21 18.85 0.15 16.91
CA VAL A 21 19.72 0.69 15.88
C VAL A 21 19.82 2.18 16.21
N ALA A 22 21.03 2.64 16.47
CA ALA A 22 21.21 4.06 16.79
C ALA A 22 20.70 4.88 15.60
N ALA A 23 19.95 5.95 15.88
CA ALA A 23 19.41 6.82 14.83
C ALA A 23 20.50 7.35 13.87
N ASP A 24 21.75 7.30 14.29
CA ASP A 24 22.94 7.66 13.50
C ASP A 24 23.37 6.60 12.46
N ASP A 25 22.88 5.36 12.58
CA ASP A 25 23.17 4.27 11.65
C ASP A 25 22.15 4.20 10.51
N PHE A 26 21.05 4.91 10.60
CA PHE A 26 20.11 5.11 9.50
C PHE A 26 20.71 6.04 8.46
N VAL A 27 20.89 5.51 7.32
CA VAL A 27 21.83 5.95 6.34
C VAL A 27 21.31 7.06 5.45
N LYS A 28 22.26 7.76 4.96
CA LYS A 28 22.29 8.81 3.96
C LYS A 28 21.83 8.39 2.56
N ASP A 29 21.52 7.11 2.32
CA ASP A 29 21.27 6.56 0.99
C ASP A 29 19.92 5.81 0.95
N PRO A 30 18.94 6.28 0.16
CA PRO A 30 17.67 5.58 -0.03
C PRO A 30 17.81 4.13 -0.52
N SER A 31 18.90 3.81 -1.23
CA SER A 31 19.16 2.44 -1.70
C SER A 31 19.39 1.45 -0.57
N PHE A 32 19.94 1.90 0.56
CA PHE A 32 20.10 1.08 1.75
C PHE A 32 18.77 0.60 2.31
N PHE A 33 17.76 1.45 2.28
CA PHE A 33 16.40 1.11 2.68
C PHE A 33 15.82 -0.01 1.83
N ALA A 34 15.99 0.09 0.51
CA ALA A 34 15.50 -0.93 -0.41
C ALA A 34 16.19 -2.28 -0.14
N GLU A 35 17.51 -2.28 -0.02
CA GLU A 35 18.28 -3.50 0.22
C GLU A 35 17.91 -4.14 1.56
N TRP A 36 17.75 -3.34 2.60
CA TRP A 36 17.44 -3.84 3.92
C TRP A 36 15.98 -4.35 4.03
N SER A 37 15.01 -3.63 3.47
CA SER A 37 13.61 -4.06 3.41
C SER A 37 13.43 -5.36 2.63
N TYR A 38 14.22 -5.58 1.59
CA TYR A 38 14.21 -6.80 0.80
C TYR A 38 14.88 -7.99 1.50
N SER A 39 15.78 -7.75 2.45
CA SER A 39 16.53 -8.83 3.08
C SER A 39 15.77 -9.58 4.18
N GLN A 40 14.83 -8.93 4.90
CA GLN A 40 14.15 -9.51 6.05
C GLN A 40 12.66 -9.17 6.18
N PRO A 41 11.84 -9.13 5.12
CA PRO A 41 10.43 -8.77 5.24
C PRO A 41 9.62 -9.74 6.11
N ALA A 42 10.03 -11.02 6.16
CA ALA A 42 9.31 -12.06 6.90
C ALA A 42 9.48 -11.94 8.43
N ASP A 43 10.47 -11.23 8.93
CA ASP A 43 10.70 -11.05 10.38
C ASP A 43 9.58 -10.23 11.04
N ILE A 44 8.83 -9.45 10.25
CA ILE A 44 7.67 -8.72 10.75
C ILE A 44 6.54 -9.65 11.22
N ILE A 45 6.35 -10.81 10.61
CA ILE A 45 5.24 -11.73 10.94
C ILE A 45 5.30 -12.18 12.39
N PRO A 46 6.40 -12.78 12.90
CA PRO A 46 6.47 -13.18 14.29
C PRO A 46 6.40 -11.99 15.25
N TYR A 47 6.91 -10.82 14.87
CA TYR A 47 6.81 -9.61 15.65
C TYR A 47 5.34 -9.18 15.81
N ILE A 48 4.59 -9.08 14.70
CA ILE A 48 3.17 -8.71 14.72
C ILE A 48 2.36 -9.73 15.55
N LYS A 49 2.57 -11.03 15.32
CA LYS A 49 1.86 -12.08 16.07
C LYS A 49 2.16 -12.07 17.60
N ALA A 50 3.31 -11.53 18.00
CA ALA A 50 3.68 -11.39 19.40
C ALA A 50 3.19 -10.08 20.04
N THR A 51 2.94 -9.03 19.28
CA THR A 51 2.71 -7.68 19.80
C THR A 51 1.34 -7.10 19.46
N ALA A 52 0.67 -7.63 18.44
CA ALA A 52 -0.65 -7.17 18.00
C ALA A 52 -1.72 -8.21 18.35
N LYS A 53 -2.95 -7.72 18.46
CA LYS A 53 -4.12 -8.56 18.68
C LYS A 53 -4.68 -9.02 17.33
N GLU A 54 -4.85 -10.32 17.16
CA GLU A 54 -5.47 -10.92 15.99
C GLU A 54 -6.91 -10.42 15.79
N GLY A 55 -7.27 -10.12 14.53
CA GLY A 55 -8.57 -9.57 14.17
C GLY A 55 -8.78 -8.10 14.55
N ASP A 56 -7.73 -7.42 15.02
CA ASP A 56 -7.78 -6.02 15.38
C ASP A 56 -6.83 -5.21 14.46
N PRO A 57 -7.36 -4.64 13.36
CA PRO A 57 -6.53 -3.95 12.38
C PRO A 57 -5.78 -2.74 12.94
N VAL A 58 -6.36 -2.04 13.92
CA VAL A 58 -5.69 -0.91 14.57
C VAL A 58 -4.48 -1.38 15.34
N SER A 59 -4.61 -2.50 16.07
CA SER A 59 -3.50 -3.11 16.78
C SER A 59 -2.39 -3.58 15.84
N VAL A 60 -2.75 -4.16 14.69
CA VAL A 60 -1.80 -4.60 13.66
C VAL A 60 -1.06 -3.41 13.05
N LEU A 61 -1.77 -2.36 12.63
CA LEU A 61 -1.16 -1.15 12.06
C LEU A 61 -0.20 -0.47 13.06
N ASN A 62 -0.59 -0.33 14.31
CA ASN A 62 0.27 0.23 15.36
C ASN A 62 1.55 -0.62 15.58
N ALA A 63 1.44 -1.93 15.51
CA ALA A 63 2.60 -2.81 15.62
C ALA A 63 3.49 -2.73 14.37
N MET A 64 2.92 -2.60 13.16
CA MET A 64 3.69 -2.32 11.94
C MET A 64 4.40 -0.97 12.01
N ASP A 65 3.76 0.06 12.55
CA ASP A 65 4.37 1.37 12.76
C ASP A 65 5.55 1.27 13.72
N THR A 66 5.38 0.56 14.84
CA THR A 66 6.44 0.34 15.82
C THR A 66 7.60 -0.45 15.24
N PHE A 67 7.31 -1.52 14.48
CA PHE A 67 8.33 -2.28 13.77
C PHE A 67 9.13 -1.40 12.82
N GLY A 68 8.45 -0.53 12.04
CA GLY A 68 9.05 0.39 11.08
C GLY A 68 9.97 1.45 11.69
N VAL A 69 9.86 1.74 13.00
CA VAL A 69 10.80 2.63 13.70
C VAL A 69 12.19 1.98 13.84
N TYR A 70 12.21 0.67 14.09
CA TYR A 70 13.45 -0.08 14.30
C TYR A 70 13.99 -0.71 13.01
N TYR A 71 13.05 -1.13 12.14
CA TYR A 71 13.32 -1.78 10.88
C TYR A 71 12.59 -1.02 9.76
N PRO A 72 13.26 -0.06 9.15
CA PRO A 72 12.67 0.78 8.12
C PRO A 72 11.99 -0.05 7.02
N MET A 73 10.77 0.30 6.69
CA MET A 73 9.97 -0.35 5.67
C MET A 73 9.19 0.70 4.88
N TYR A 74 8.99 0.44 3.61
CA TYR A 74 8.15 1.30 2.79
C TYR A 74 6.69 1.14 3.22
N LYS A 75 6.09 2.21 3.71
CA LYS A 75 4.69 2.23 4.12
C LYS A 75 4.11 3.62 3.93
N LEU A 76 2.83 3.69 3.69
CA LEU A 76 2.08 4.93 3.49
C LEU A 76 2.17 5.90 4.69
N GLY A 77 2.42 5.38 5.89
CA GLY A 77 2.42 6.17 7.13
C GLY A 77 1.03 6.54 7.63
N GLY A 78 0.98 7.00 8.88
CA GLY A 78 -0.30 7.27 9.55
C GLY A 78 -1.06 8.45 8.97
N GLU A 79 -0.39 9.54 8.55
CA GLU A 79 -1.03 10.74 7.99
C GLU A 79 -1.71 10.41 6.66
N LYS A 80 -0.97 9.91 5.68
CA LYS A 80 -1.52 9.52 4.38
C LYS A 80 -2.49 8.34 4.50
N GLY A 81 -2.25 7.41 5.44
CA GLY A 81 -3.17 6.31 5.76
C GLY A 81 -4.54 6.83 6.21
N ALA A 82 -4.57 7.87 7.07
CA ALA A 82 -5.82 8.52 7.48
C ALA A 82 -6.52 9.23 6.31
N MET A 83 -5.76 9.86 5.41
CA MET A 83 -6.31 10.47 4.19
C MET A 83 -6.92 9.41 3.27
N LEU A 84 -6.22 8.30 3.04
CA LEU A 84 -6.74 7.16 2.25
C LEU A 84 -8.00 6.59 2.89
N ALA A 85 -8.03 6.40 4.20
CA ALA A 85 -9.20 5.95 4.94
C ALA A 85 -10.40 6.88 4.75
N GLN A 86 -10.18 8.19 4.77
CA GLN A 86 -11.23 9.18 4.53
C GLN A 86 -11.79 9.08 3.10
N ILE A 87 -10.91 8.95 2.10
CA ILE A 87 -11.32 8.75 0.69
C ILE A 87 -12.18 7.47 0.57
N VAL A 88 -11.73 6.36 1.15
CA VAL A 88 -12.47 5.10 1.13
C VAL A 88 -13.85 5.23 1.77
N LYS A 89 -13.96 5.89 2.93
CA LYS A 89 -15.25 6.14 3.60
C LYS A 89 -16.19 6.99 2.76
N GLU A 90 -15.70 8.07 2.16
CA GLU A 90 -16.50 9.00 1.37
C GLU A 90 -16.96 8.38 0.05
N ARG A 91 -16.10 7.60 -0.59
CA ARG A 91 -16.39 6.95 -1.88
C ARG A 91 -17.17 5.66 -1.71
N ALA A 92 -17.06 5.01 -0.56
CA ALA A 92 -17.66 3.70 -0.24
C ALA A 92 -17.54 2.68 -1.39
N PRO A 93 -16.29 2.45 -1.90
CA PRO A 93 -16.07 1.64 -3.08
C PRO A 93 -16.43 0.18 -2.82
N THR A 94 -17.14 -0.44 -3.77
CA THR A 94 -17.44 -1.87 -3.73
C THR A 94 -16.35 -2.70 -4.43
N SER A 95 -15.61 -2.08 -5.33
CA SER A 95 -14.53 -2.68 -6.10
C SER A 95 -13.31 -1.77 -6.07
N SER A 96 -12.32 -2.15 -5.28
CA SER A 96 -11.05 -1.42 -5.14
C SER A 96 -9.89 -2.22 -5.67
N VAL A 97 -8.91 -1.52 -6.22
CA VAL A 97 -7.65 -2.09 -6.72
C VAL A 97 -6.50 -1.36 -6.04
N GLU A 98 -5.45 -2.09 -5.67
CA GLU A 98 -4.20 -1.53 -5.17
C GLU A 98 -3.03 -2.10 -5.96
N VAL A 99 -2.15 -1.25 -6.47
CA VAL A 99 -0.93 -1.65 -7.18
C VAL A 99 0.28 -1.21 -6.39
N GLY A 100 1.04 -2.19 -5.90
CA GLY A 100 2.10 -2.01 -4.93
C GLY A 100 1.56 -2.15 -3.50
N THR A 101 1.51 -3.39 -3.02
CA THR A 101 0.97 -3.70 -1.68
C THR A 101 2.05 -3.81 -0.63
N PHE A 102 3.28 -4.11 -1.05
CA PHE A 102 4.42 -4.35 -0.17
C PHE A 102 4.04 -5.35 0.94
N LEU A 103 4.00 -4.93 2.19
CA LEU A 103 3.67 -5.79 3.33
C LEU A 103 2.21 -5.66 3.81
N GLY A 104 1.35 -4.99 3.04
CA GLY A 104 -0.09 -4.93 3.30
C GLY A 104 -0.56 -3.78 4.19
N TYR A 105 0.30 -2.79 4.50
CA TYR A 105 -0.06 -1.68 5.39
C TYR A 105 -1.23 -0.84 4.84
N SER A 106 -1.14 -0.36 3.61
CA SER A 106 -2.19 0.39 2.91
C SER A 106 -3.43 -0.46 2.64
N ALA A 107 -3.24 -1.76 2.34
CA ALA A 107 -4.34 -2.70 2.17
C ALA A 107 -5.18 -2.86 3.45
N ILE A 108 -4.54 -2.90 4.64
CA ILE A 108 -5.23 -2.94 5.93
C ILE A 108 -5.97 -1.63 6.19
N TRP A 109 -5.37 -0.46 5.90
CA TRP A 109 -6.06 0.83 5.97
C TRP A 109 -7.29 0.87 5.08
N THR A 110 -7.16 0.47 3.82
CA THR A 110 -8.26 0.41 2.86
C THR A 110 -9.35 -0.55 3.34
N ALA A 111 -9.01 -1.80 3.62
CA ALA A 111 -9.96 -2.84 4.02
C ALA A 111 -10.75 -2.49 5.28
N SER A 112 -10.10 -1.82 6.25
CA SER A 112 -10.74 -1.36 7.50
C SER A 112 -11.85 -0.33 7.27
N ASN A 113 -11.92 0.29 6.10
CA ASN A 113 -12.82 1.40 5.81
C ASN A 113 -13.74 1.13 4.62
N LEU A 114 -13.64 -0.06 3.99
CA LEU A 114 -14.56 -0.49 2.95
C LEU A 114 -15.98 -0.69 3.47
N PRO A 115 -17.00 -0.50 2.62
CA PRO A 115 -18.37 -0.91 2.95
C PRO A 115 -18.45 -2.45 3.10
N PRO A 116 -19.50 -3.00 3.74
CA PRO A 116 -19.60 -4.44 4.02
C PRO A 116 -19.49 -5.36 2.80
N ASN A 117 -19.88 -4.87 1.62
CA ASN A 117 -19.76 -5.59 0.34
C ASN A 117 -18.53 -5.19 -0.47
N GLY A 118 -17.66 -4.36 0.08
CA GLY A 118 -16.43 -3.92 -0.59
C GLY A 118 -15.43 -5.05 -0.72
N ARG A 119 -14.64 -5.01 -1.78
CA ARG A 119 -13.53 -5.93 -2.06
C ARG A 119 -12.32 -5.14 -2.52
N LEU A 120 -11.15 -5.63 -2.14
CA LEU A 120 -9.87 -5.06 -2.53
C LEU A 120 -9.04 -6.13 -3.24
N THR A 121 -8.65 -5.86 -4.47
CA THR A 121 -7.69 -6.66 -5.22
C THR A 121 -6.36 -5.93 -5.23
N CYS A 122 -5.36 -6.51 -4.60
CA CYS A 122 -3.99 -5.99 -4.55
C CYS A 122 -3.11 -6.70 -5.57
N VAL A 123 -2.12 -5.98 -6.10
CA VAL A 123 -1.07 -6.52 -6.96
C VAL A 123 0.28 -6.22 -6.32
N GLU A 124 1.10 -7.25 -6.11
CA GLU A 124 2.43 -7.12 -5.53
C GLU A 124 3.45 -7.88 -6.39
N PHE A 125 4.50 -7.15 -6.81
CA PHE A 125 5.52 -7.68 -7.71
C PHE A 125 6.42 -8.74 -7.06
N GLU A 126 6.84 -8.51 -5.82
CA GLU A 126 7.79 -9.39 -5.12
C GLU A 126 7.03 -10.51 -4.36
N PRO A 127 7.20 -11.79 -4.73
CA PRO A 127 6.47 -12.89 -4.10
C PRO A 127 6.63 -12.98 -2.58
N ARG A 128 7.80 -12.60 -2.05
CA ARG A 128 8.05 -12.60 -0.60
C ARG A 128 7.24 -11.52 0.10
N HIS A 129 7.09 -10.33 -0.51
CA HIS A 129 6.24 -9.27 0.02
C HIS A 129 4.77 -9.68 -0.04
N ALA A 130 4.32 -10.24 -1.16
CA ALA A 130 2.96 -10.74 -1.32
C ALA A 130 2.61 -11.80 -0.27
N PHE A 131 3.55 -12.72 0.03
CA PHE A 131 3.39 -13.70 1.12
C PHE A 131 3.20 -13.02 2.47
N VAL A 132 4.07 -12.07 2.83
CA VAL A 132 3.99 -11.34 4.10
C VAL A 132 2.69 -10.54 4.18
N ALA A 133 2.32 -9.85 3.10
CA ALA A 133 1.10 -9.07 3.04
C ALA A 133 -0.15 -9.95 3.29
N ARG A 134 -0.22 -11.16 2.69
CA ARG A 134 -1.32 -12.11 2.95
C ARG A 134 -1.39 -12.51 4.41
N GLU A 135 -0.23 -12.82 5.03
CA GLU A 135 -0.18 -13.18 6.45
C GLU A 135 -0.68 -12.05 7.34
N LEU A 136 -0.24 -10.81 7.10
CA LEU A 136 -0.62 -9.67 7.93
C LEU A 136 -2.05 -9.22 7.70
N VAL A 137 -2.52 -9.21 6.46
CA VAL A 137 -3.92 -8.93 6.10
C VAL A 137 -4.86 -9.97 6.71
N ASN A 138 -4.52 -11.25 6.64
CA ASN A 138 -5.29 -12.32 7.29
C ASN A 138 -5.30 -12.15 8.81
N TYR A 139 -4.15 -11.85 9.42
CA TYR A 139 -4.04 -11.63 10.86
C TYR A 139 -4.83 -10.40 11.32
N ALA A 140 -4.95 -9.37 10.48
CA ALA A 140 -5.79 -8.21 10.71
C ALA A 140 -7.30 -8.48 10.54
N GLY A 141 -7.69 -9.68 10.06
CA GLY A 141 -9.09 -10.09 9.90
C GLY A 141 -9.69 -9.81 8.52
N PHE A 142 -8.88 -9.55 7.48
CA PHE A 142 -9.37 -9.19 6.14
C PHE A 142 -9.13 -10.23 5.05
N GLY A 143 -8.82 -11.47 5.41
CA GLY A 143 -8.54 -12.54 4.43
C GLY A 143 -9.67 -12.81 3.42
N ASP A 144 -10.92 -12.57 3.80
CA ASP A 144 -12.09 -12.73 2.92
C ASP A 144 -12.42 -11.46 2.11
N VAL A 145 -11.76 -10.33 2.40
CA VAL A 145 -12.03 -9.02 1.81
C VAL A 145 -10.95 -8.62 0.82
N VAL A 146 -9.72 -9.01 1.08
CA VAL A 146 -8.52 -8.63 0.31
C VAL A 146 -7.95 -9.85 -0.40
N GLU A 147 -7.79 -9.77 -1.70
CA GLU A 147 -7.05 -10.75 -2.51
C GLU A 147 -5.74 -10.12 -3.00
N ILE A 148 -4.62 -10.85 -2.88
CA ILE A 148 -3.31 -10.37 -3.32
C ILE A 148 -2.81 -11.24 -4.47
N LEU A 149 -2.63 -10.61 -5.64
CA LEU A 149 -2.10 -11.20 -6.86
C LEU A 149 -0.58 -10.93 -6.93
N GLU A 150 0.20 -11.96 -7.24
CA GLU A 150 1.64 -11.82 -7.44
C GLU A 150 1.96 -11.47 -8.90
N GLY A 151 2.80 -10.47 -9.11
CA GLY A 151 3.28 -10.06 -10.43
C GLY A 151 3.29 -8.54 -10.60
N ALA A 152 3.78 -8.08 -11.76
CA ALA A 152 3.77 -6.66 -12.09
C ALA A 152 2.35 -6.16 -12.37
N GLY A 153 2.08 -4.87 -12.11
CA GLY A 153 0.80 -4.24 -12.41
C GLY A 153 0.37 -4.47 -13.86
N SER A 154 1.29 -4.25 -14.79
CA SER A 154 1.09 -4.47 -16.23
C SER A 154 0.74 -5.92 -16.61
N GLU A 155 1.23 -6.92 -15.88
CA GLU A 155 0.99 -8.34 -16.15
C GLU A 155 -0.35 -8.82 -15.58
N ARG A 156 -0.89 -8.13 -14.58
CA ARG A 156 -2.08 -8.54 -13.83
C ARG A 156 -3.36 -7.80 -14.20
N VAL A 157 -3.31 -6.91 -15.18
CA VAL A 157 -4.48 -6.12 -15.61
C VAL A 157 -5.70 -6.99 -15.93
N ASP A 158 -5.52 -8.09 -16.67
CA ASP A 158 -6.62 -9.00 -17.03
C ASP A 158 -7.15 -9.76 -15.81
N ASP A 159 -6.27 -10.17 -14.90
CA ASP A 159 -6.66 -10.79 -13.64
C ASP A 159 -7.48 -9.84 -12.77
N VAL A 160 -7.02 -8.58 -12.63
CA VAL A 160 -7.73 -7.51 -11.92
C VAL A 160 -9.08 -7.25 -12.59
N LYS A 161 -9.14 -7.18 -13.93
CA LYS A 161 -10.38 -7.00 -14.66
C LYS A 161 -11.40 -8.11 -14.39
N THR A 162 -10.94 -9.33 -14.26
CA THR A 162 -11.78 -10.49 -13.91
C THR A 162 -12.41 -10.31 -12.53
N ARG A 163 -11.64 -9.80 -11.53
CA ARG A 163 -12.12 -9.56 -10.15
C ARG A 163 -13.10 -8.39 -10.07
N VAL A 164 -12.81 -7.31 -10.79
CA VAL A 164 -13.73 -6.17 -10.90
C VAL A 164 -15.06 -6.59 -11.55
N GLY A 165 -14.99 -7.51 -12.52
CA GLY A 165 -16.15 -8.09 -13.18
C GLY A 165 -16.39 -7.55 -14.59
N ALA A 166 -16.99 -8.39 -15.42
CA ALA A 166 -17.25 -8.06 -16.81
C ALA A 166 -18.14 -6.82 -16.97
N GLY A 167 -17.70 -5.88 -17.79
CA GLY A 167 -18.44 -4.63 -18.06
C GLY A 167 -18.44 -3.60 -16.93
N ARG A 168 -17.76 -3.88 -15.81
CA ARG A 168 -17.62 -2.95 -14.69
C ARG A 168 -16.29 -2.21 -14.75
N VAL A 169 -16.23 -1.04 -14.13
CA VAL A 169 -15.02 -0.30 -13.82
C VAL A 169 -14.68 -0.47 -12.34
N ALA A 170 -13.43 -0.23 -11.96
CA ALA A 170 -13.07 -0.12 -10.55
C ALA A 170 -13.66 1.18 -9.97
N ASP A 171 -14.20 1.11 -8.75
CA ASP A 171 -14.67 2.31 -8.05
C ASP A 171 -13.47 3.14 -7.57
N MET A 172 -12.40 2.46 -7.15
CA MET A 172 -11.15 3.09 -6.68
C MET A 172 -9.93 2.29 -7.10
N ILE A 173 -8.88 2.98 -7.51
CA ILE A 173 -7.54 2.44 -7.79
C ILE A 173 -6.53 3.21 -6.94
N PHE A 174 -5.75 2.51 -6.11
CA PHE A 174 -4.65 3.08 -5.37
C PHE A 174 -3.32 2.62 -5.99
N MET A 175 -2.42 3.56 -6.28
CA MET A 175 -1.13 3.31 -6.94
C MET A 175 0.00 3.70 -5.98
N ASP A 176 0.79 2.72 -5.57
CA ASP A 176 1.94 2.92 -4.67
C ASP A 176 3.08 1.93 -4.98
N HIS A 177 3.36 1.77 -6.26
CA HIS A 177 4.45 0.93 -6.76
C HIS A 177 5.58 1.78 -7.36
N CYS A 178 6.31 1.26 -8.34
CA CYS A 178 7.37 1.99 -9.02
C CYS A 178 6.81 3.26 -9.69
N LYS A 179 7.39 4.41 -9.40
CA LYS A 179 6.82 5.71 -9.81
C LYS A 179 6.82 5.91 -11.33
N GLU A 180 7.81 5.36 -12.02
CA GLU A 180 7.89 5.33 -13.49
C GLU A 180 6.83 4.41 -14.11
N CYS A 181 6.30 3.46 -13.33
CA CYS A 181 5.26 2.54 -13.77
C CYS A 181 3.84 3.13 -13.67
N TYR A 182 3.64 4.22 -12.93
CA TYR A 182 2.32 4.79 -12.68
C TYR A 182 1.57 5.12 -13.99
N LEU A 183 2.17 5.90 -14.86
CA LEU A 183 1.53 6.29 -16.11
C LEU A 183 1.35 5.13 -17.09
N PRO A 184 2.35 4.27 -17.35
CA PRO A 184 2.15 3.08 -18.17
C PRO A 184 1.03 2.17 -17.66
N ASP A 185 0.99 1.88 -16.36
CA ASP A 185 -0.01 0.98 -15.79
C ASP A 185 -1.41 1.60 -15.77
N LEU A 186 -1.53 2.92 -15.49
CA LEU A 186 -2.80 3.63 -15.61
C LEU A 186 -3.37 3.54 -17.03
N LYS A 187 -2.53 3.75 -18.05
CA LYS A 187 -2.96 3.64 -19.47
C LYS A 187 -3.40 2.23 -19.84
N LEU A 188 -2.72 1.20 -19.32
CA LEU A 188 -3.14 -0.20 -19.51
C LEU A 188 -4.49 -0.46 -18.84
N MET A 189 -4.72 0.04 -17.64
CA MET A 189 -6.00 -0.08 -16.93
C MET A 189 -7.12 0.67 -17.65
N GLU A 190 -6.85 1.86 -18.21
CA GLU A 190 -7.79 2.58 -19.07
C GLU A 190 -8.14 1.76 -20.33
N ALA A 191 -7.15 1.25 -21.02
CA ALA A 191 -7.33 0.42 -22.23
C ALA A 191 -8.12 -0.86 -21.96
N ALA A 192 -7.91 -1.47 -20.78
CA ALA A 192 -8.67 -2.65 -20.34
C ALA A 192 -10.09 -2.31 -19.87
N GLY A 193 -10.47 -1.04 -19.79
CA GLY A 193 -11.77 -0.61 -19.28
C GLY A 193 -11.94 -0.83 -17.79
N LEU A 194 -10.86 -0.76 -17.02
CA LEU A 194 -10.89 -0.72 -15.56
C LEU A 194 -11.19 0.68 -15.02
N VAL A 195 -10.86 1.71 -15.80
CA VAL A 195 -11.12 3.11 -15.50
C VAL A 195 -12.33 3.60 -16.31
N GLY A 196 -13.26 4.25 -15.66
CA GLY A 196 -14.45 4.83 -16.28
C GLY A 196 -15.06 5.91 -15.39
N ASP A 197 -16.20 6.46 -15.81
CA ASP A 197 -16.85 7.57 -15.12
C ASP A 197 -17.05 7.30 -13.64
N GLY A 198 -16.49 8.19 -12.81
CA GLY A 198 -16.57 8.08 -11.35
C GLY A 198 -15.43 7.26 -10.72
N THR A 199 -14.60 6.55 -11.49
CA THR A 199 -13.40 5.88 -10.95
C THR A 199 -12.51 6.92 -10.28
N VAL A 200 -12.11 6.64 -9.05
CA VAL A 200 -11.11 7.43 -8.31
C VAL A 200 -9.75 6.76 -8.43
N VAL A 201 -8.77 7.48 -8.93
CA VAL A 201 -7.37 7.07 -8.92
C VAL A 201 -6.65 7.89 -7.86
N VAL A 202 -6.11 7.21 -6.85
CA VAL A 202 -5.27 7.79 -5.81
C VAL A 202 -3.84 7.30 -6.04
N ALA A 203 -2.85 8.20 -6.04
CA ALA A 203 -1.45 7.79 -6.17
C ALA A 203 -0.59 8.42 -5.08
N ASP A 204 0.28 7.62 -4.47
CA ASP A 204 1.18 8.07 -3.41
C ASP A 204 2.52 8.58 -3.96
N ASN A 205 3.19 9.41 -3.16
CA ASN A 205 4.52 9.96 -3.43
C ASN A 205 4.63 10.69 -4.78
N VAL A 206 3.58 11.40 -5.18
CA VAL A 206 3.55 12.08 -6.47
C VAL A 206 4.43 13.32 -6.53
N ILE A 207 4.83 13.87 -5.36
CA ILE A 207 5.76 15.01 -5.23
C ILE A 207 7.16 14.52 -4.87
N TYR A 208 7.29 13.62 -3.88
CA TYR A 208 8.57 13.07 -3.46
C TYR A 208 8.47 11.54 -3.21
N PRO A 209 9.30 10.71 -3.90
CA PRO A 209 10.32 11.06 -4.90
C PRO A 209 9.74 11.66 -6.18
N GLY A 210 8.43 11.54 -6.43
CA GLY A 210 7.72 12.18 -7.50
C GLY A 210 7.33 11.26 -8.66
N ALA A 211 6.17 11.57 -9.27
CA ALA A 211 5.67 10.92 -10.48
C ALA A 211 5.23 11.98 -11.50
N PRO A 212 6.15 12.76 -12.06
CA PRO A 212 5.82 13.94 -12.88
C PRO A 212 5.02 13.60 -14.12
N ASP A 213 5.37 12.54 -14.85
CA ASP A 213 4.67 12.13 -16.06
C ASP A 213 3.22 11.72 -15.78
N PHE A 214 3.00 11.05 -14.65
CA PHE A 214 1.66 10.70 -14.20
C PHE A 214 0.86 11.95 -13.83
N LEU A 215 1.43 12.87 -13.05
CA LEU A 215 0.76 14.12 -12.68
C LEU A 215 0.42 14.97 -13.90
N GLU A 216 1.35 15.13 -14.83
CA GLU A 216 1.10 15.85 -16.08
C GLU A 216 -0.08 15.20 -16.84
N TYR A 217 -0.10 13.88 -16.91
CA TYR A 217 -1.15 13.16 -17.61
C TYR A 217 -2.53 13.37 -16.98
N VAL A 218 -2.69 13.22 -15.66
CA VAL A 218 -3.98 13.36 -15.01
C VAL A 218 -4.45 14.83 -14.93
N ASP A 219 -3.53 15.79 -14.99
CA ASP A 219 -3.85 17.21 -15.03
C ASP A 219 -4.22 17.69 -16.44
N THR A 220 -3.45 17.25 -17.46
CA THR A 220 -3.58 17.75 -18.84
C THR A 220 -4.39 16.85 -19.78
N SER A 221 -4.94 15.73 -19.29
CA SER A 221 -5.63 14.70 -20.09
C SER A 221 -6.95 15.19 -20.75
N ARG A 222 -7.01 16.43 -21.22
CA ARG A 222 -8.16 17.07 -21.87
C ARG A 222 -9.43 17.03 -21.01
N GLY A 223 -9.26 17.22 -19.70
CA GLY A 223 -10.37 17.25 -18.75
C GLY A 223 -10.96 15.88 -18.43
N ARG A 224 -10.30 14.77 -18.80
CA ARG A 224 -10.75 13.42 -18.43
C ARG A 224 -10.64 13.15 -16.94
N TYR A 225 -9.72 13.81 -16.24
CA TYR A 225 -9.59 13.73 -14.80
C TYR A 225 -9.82 15.09 -14.15
N LYS A 226 -10.37 15.05 -12.94
CA LYS A 226 -10.37 16.17 -11.99
C LYS A 226 -9.44 15.80 -10.86
N THR A 227 -8.27 16.43 -10.81
CA THR A 227 -7.20 16.10 -9.89
C THR A 227 -7.07 17.14 -8.79
N THR A 228 -6.84 16.66 -7.56
CA THR A 228 -6.51 17.46 -6.37
C THR A 228 -5.32 16.82 -5.69
N LEU A 229 -4.35 17.62 -5.26
CA LEU A 229 -3.24 17.16 -4.45
C LEU A 229 -3.62 17.30 -2.96
N LEU A 230 -3.51 16.21 -2.23
CA LEU A 230 -3.68 16.16 -0.79
C LEU A 230 -2.28 16.16 -0.16
N GLU A 231 -1.83 17.36 0.25
CA GLU A 231 -0.49 17.55 0.78
C GLU A 231 -0.31 16.86 2.14
N ALA A 232 0.84 16.22 2.32
CA ALA A 232 1.27 15.57 3.53
C ALA A 232 2.78 15.75 3.74
N ALA A 233 3.26 15.43 4.96
CA ALA A 233 4.68 15.21 5.16
C ALA A 233 5.10 13.90 4.49
N PHE A 234 6.36 13.85 4.03
CA PHE A 234 6.94 12.59 3.58
C PHE A 234 7.06 11.63 4.77
N GLU A 235 6.55 10.43 4.64
CA GLU A 235 6.34 9.47 5.74
C GLU A 235 7.61 9.00 6.45
N TYR A 236 8.77 9.19 5.82
CA TYR A 236 10.06 8.78 6.36
C TYR A 236 10.85 9.93 6.99
N ASP A 237 10.32 11.14 7.04
CA ASP A 237 11.01 12.31 7.60
C ASP A 237 11.45 12.11 9.05
N GLN A 238 10.71 11.32 9.84
CA GLN A 238 11.05 11.01 11.22
C GLN A 238 12.21 10.03 11.39
N VAL A 239 12.57 9.32 10.33
CA VAL A 239 13.59 8.27 10.32
C VAL A 239 14.92 8.79 9.79
N TRP A 240 14.90 9.96 9.12
CA TRP A 240 16.07 10.55 8.51
C TRP A 240 16.90 11.37 9.52
N LYS A 241 18.18 11.52 9.22
CA LYS A 241 19.18 12.12 10.11
C LYS A 241 18.90 13.57 10.45
N LYS A 242 19.61 14.02 11.51
CA LYS A 242 19.65 15.36 12.08
C LYS A 242 19.79 16.51 11.06
N ASP A 243 20.35 16.24 9.88
CA ASP A 243 20.56 17.21 8.79
C ASP A 243 19.59 17.01 7.62
N TRP A 244 18.60 16.12 7.74
CA TRP A 244 17.58 15.93 6.73
C TRP A 244 16.61 17.11 6.72
N VAL A 245 16.39 17.68 5.54
CA VAL A 245 15.34 18.67 5.36
C VAL A 245 14.03 17.92 5.13
N PRO A 246 13.02 18.11 6.00
CA PRO A 246 11.72 17.50 5.82
C PRO A 246 11.19 17.75 4.41
N GLN A 247 10.77 16.68 3.72
CA GLN A 247 10.21 16.80 2.39
C GLN A 247 8.69 16.87 2.50
N ARG A 248 8.10 17.72 1.66
CA ARG A 248 6.66 17.70 1.45
C ARG A 248 6.36 16.69 0.34
N ASP A 249 5.26 16.00 0.53
CA ASP A 249 4.75 15.05 -0.44
C ASP A 249 3.23 15.21 -0.58
N ALA A 250 2.61 14.41 -1.41
CA ALA A 250 1.16 14.42 -1.57
C ALA A 250 0.65 13.07 -2.08
N LEU A 251 -0.61 12.79 -1.73
CA LEU A 251 -1.46 11.90 -2.52
C LEU A 251 -2.08 12.71 -3.66
N SER A 252 -2.07 12.18 -4.89
CA SER A 252 -2.98 12.69 -5.91
C SER A 252 -4.33 12.01 -5.74
N TYR A 253 -5.39 12.79 -5.80
CA TYR A 253 -6.78 12.33 -5.84
C TYR A 253 -7.37 12.75 -7.18
N SER A 254 -7.55 11.81 -8.08
CA SER A 254 -7.96 12.06 -9.46
C SER A 254 -9.26 11.31 -9.77
N VAL A 255 -10.33 12.03 -10.04
CA VAL A 255 -11.63 11.45 -10.42
C VAL A 255 -11.73 11.44 -11.95
N TYR A 256 -11.91 10.27 -12.54
CA TYR A 256 -12.22 10.17 -13.95
C TYR A 256 -13.65 10.64 -14.23
N VAL A 257 -13.80 11.61 -15.14
CA VAL A 257 -15.09 12.25 -15.46
C VAL A 257 -15.51 12.03 -16.92
N GLY A 258 -14.83 11.13 -17.60
CA GLY A 258 -15.03 10.90 -19.03
C GLY A 258 -14.47 12.03 -19.88
N GLY A 259 -14.12 11.74 -21.13
CA GLY A 259 -13.85 12.78 -22.12
C GLY A 259 -15.17 13.46 -22.45
N GLY A 260 -15.35 14.70 -22.05
CA GLY A 260 -16.39 15.53 -22.65
C GLY A 260 -16.16 15.49 -24.16
N GLY A 261 -17.13 14.94 -24.89
CA GLY A 261 -17.17 14.99 -26.33
C GLY A 261 -17.28 16.45 -26.79
N GLY A 262 -16.14 17.15 -26.76
CA GLY A 262 -15.96 18.42 -27.43
C GLY A 262 -15.45 18.06 -28.81
N ASP A 263 -16.38 18.00 -29.77
CA ASP A 263 -16.06 18.09 -31.18
C ASP A 263 -15.02 19.20 -31.40
N VAL A 264 -13.83 18.79 -31.81
CA VAL A 264 -12.91 19.73 -32.49
C VAL A 264 -13.27 19.62 -33.95
N SER A 265 -14.23 20.45 -34.34
CA SER A 265 -14.39 20.87 -35.75
C SER A 265 -13.20 21.69 -36.19
#